data_91a6c7f9dcb7c59970bac7914b802c19
#
_entry.id   91a6c7f9dcb7c59970bac7914b802c19
#
_cell.length_a   1.000
_cell.length_b   1.000
_cell.length_c   1.000
_cell.angle_alpha   90.00
_cell.angle_beta   90.00
_cell.angle_gamma   90.00
#
_symmetry.space_group_name_H-M   'P 1'
#
loop_
_entity.id
_entity.type
_entity.pdbx_description
1 polymer ?
#
loop_
_entity_poly.entity_id
_entity_poly.type
_entity_poly.pdbx_seq_one_letter_code
_entity_poly.pdbx_strand_id
1 'polypeptide(L)'
;MPTPFGEAEGENMDDDRREPSMNPAQSETPGMSGNSTRENRETPLVSGSSPPDRLAKATSYTASMNAGGESDEQVVPAKRSNNEGKSSAEGVEGSCSTKGNTEEAHTCRTQGREHVSQGLGGVREAARRDKQQKFTALLHHVNLDLLRNSYYSLKRNVAPGVDGTTWQQYGEGLEERIRDLHDRVHRGAYRAQPSRRTYIPKADGRQRPLGIAALEDKIVQQAVATVLNEIYEEDFLGFSYGFRPGRKQHDALDALWVGLKRRRVNWVLDLDVRGFFDNVSHEWLVKFLEHRIADRRMIRLIQKWLKAGVSEEGEWSETTVGTPQGAVISPLLANIYLHYVFDLWVSQWRRKTAQGDMIVVRYADDAVLGFEHRAEAEVFLEQLRERMRKFGLELHPEKTRLIEFGRYAEGNRKQRGEGKPETFDFLGFTHLCGKTWKGNWFTIRRQTVKKRMRAKLQAVKQELRKRWHKRVAENGEWLRSVVQGYFNYHAVPGNFVALRIFQREVARLWLAALRRRSQRDRHSWERFRPIVERYLPVPRILHPLPGVRFDVMHPR
;
A
#
# COMPACT_ATOMS: atom_id res chain seq x y z
N MET A 1 -55.85 25.50 -12.93
CA MET A 1 -57.06 25.88 -12.16
C MET A 1 -57.77 24.61 -11.70
N PRO A 2 -58.31 24.55 -10.45
CA PRO A 2 -57.89 25.25 -9.24
C PRO A 2 -57.51 24.28 -8.08
N THR A 3 -56.76 24.77 -7.13
CA THR A 3 -56.80 24.43 -5.72
C THR A 3 -58.16 24.76 -5.11
N PRO A 4 -58.61 24.35 -3.91
CA PRO A 4 -57.99 24.85 -2.69
C PRO A 4 -58.19 24.04 -1.37
N PHE A 5 -57.43 24.45 -0.33
CA PHE A 5 -57.75 24.66 1.10
C PHE A 5 -58.11 23.49 2.05
N GLY A 6 -57.47 23.47 3.21
CA GLY A 6 -58.00 23.71 4.51
C GLY A 6 -57.00 23.55 5.66
N GLU A 7 -56.80 24.67 6.30
CA GLU A 7 -56.16 24.91 7.61
C GLU A 7 -57.01 24.43 8.79
N ALA A 8 -56.38 24.28 9.95
CA ALA A 8 -56.73 24.84 11.26
C ALA A 8 -55.98 24.03 12.35
N GLU A 9 -55.09 24.65 13.10
CA GLU A 9 -55.28 25.31 14.42
C GLU A 9 -55.62 24.29 15.52
N GLY A 10 -55.07 24.23 16.71
CA GLY A 10 -54.27 25.15 17.48
C GLY A 10 -54.20 24.66 18.92
N GLU A 11 -53.47 25.39 19.72
CA GLU A 11 -53.50 25.55 21.19
C GLU A 11 -52.82 24.49 22.05
N ASN A 12 -51.76 24.81 22.72
CA ASN A 12 -51.38 25.78 23.78
C ASN A 12 -51.51 25.21 25.20
N MET A 13 -50.55 25.61 25.98
CA MET A 13 -50.45 25.85 27.44
C MET A 13 -49.75 24.76 28.27
N ASP A 14 -48.64 25.16 28.74
CA ASP A 14 -48.17 25.87 29.98
C ASP A 14 -47.86 24.93 31.13
N ASP A 15 -46.74 25.12 31.62
CA ASP A 15 -46.17 25.80 32.81
C ASP A 15 -45.72 24.81 33.91
N ASP A 16 -44.60 24.89 34.44
CA ASP A 16 -44.10 25.54 35.62
C ASP A 16 -42.76 24.97 36.16
N ARG A 17 -41.79 25.84 36.15
CA ARG A 17 -40.80 26.18 37.21
C ARG A 17 -40.29 25.15 38.21
N ARG A 18 -38.97 24.99 38.35
CA ARG A 18 -38.15 25.64 39.40
C ARG A 18 -36.76 25.04 39.50
N GLU A 19 -35.75 25.86 39.30
CA GLU A 19 -34.47 25.79 40.03
C GLU A 19 -34.67 26.32 41.47
N PRO A 20 -33.80 26.04 42.42
CA PRO A 20 -32.54 26.79 42.56
C PRO A 20 -31.33 26.03 43.14
N SER A 21 -30.16 26.40 42.66
CA SER A 21 -28.98 27.00 43.32
C SER A 21 -28.63 26.59 44.76
N MET A 22 -27.39 26.23 44.99
CA MET A 22 -26.38 26.97 45.80
C MET A 22 -25.14 26.10 46.16
N ASN A 23 -23.98 26.63 45.86
CA ASN A 23 -22.71 26.47 46.54
C ASN A 23 -22.79 27.19 47.92
N PRO A 24 -21.76 27.22 48.82
CA PRO A 24 -20.39 26.65 48.82
C PRO A 24 -19.86 26.22 50.22
N ALA A 25 -18.54 26.13 50.35
CA ALA A 25 -17.67 26.28 51.51
C ALA A 25 -17.01 24.97 51.96
N GLN A 26 -15.71 24.94 51.84
CA GLN A 26 -14.58 25.43 52.67
C GLN A 26 -14.12 24.48 53.77
N SER A 27 -12.86 24.31 53.75
CA SER A 27 -11.77 24.28 54.76
C SER A 27 -11.48 22.88 55.30
N GLU A 28 -10.28 22.43 55.53
CA GLU A 28 -9.06 22.99 56.06
C GLU A 28 -7.91 21.98 55.91
N THR A 29 -6.71 22.48 55.68
CA THR A 29 -5.42 21.86 56.08
C THR A 29 -5.18 22.09 57.57
N PRO A 30 -4.25 21.44 58.28
CA PRO A 30 -2.81 21.42 58.07
C PRO A 30 -2.14 20.10 58.52
N GLY A 31 -0.90 19.83 58.20
CA GLY A 31 0.29 20.30 58.73
C GLY A 31 1.41 19.27 58.81
N MET A 32 2.61 19.66 58.47
CA MET A 32 3.96 19.42 59.07
C MET A 32 4.45 17.97 59.28
N SER A 33 5.62 17.55 59.03
CA SER A 33 6.98 18.16 58.94
C SER A 33 7.99 17.02 58.77
N GLY A 34 9.16 17.29 58.28
CA GLY A 34 10.32 16.46 58.60
C GLY A 34 11.42 16.39 57.53
N ASN A 35 12.28 17.35 57.62
CA ASN A 35 13.67 17.43 57.11
C ASN A 35 14.46 16.14 57.16
N SER A 36 15.30 15.91 56.14
CA SER A 36 16.74 15.70 56.39
C SER A 36 17.56 15.80 55.13
N THR A 37 18.33 16.82 55.04
CA THR A 37 19.57 17.16 54.35
C THR A 37 20.64 16.06 54.33
N ARG A 38 21.45 16.14 53.29
CA ARG A 38 22.94 16.01 53.15
C ARG A 38 23.31 15.22 51.90
N GLU A 39 24.29 15.54 51.14
CA GLU A 39 25.32 16.57 50.97
C GLU A 39 26.13 16.21 49.73
N ASN A 40 26.61 17.24 49.09
CA ASN A 40 27.59 17.28 48.00
C ASN A 40 28.80 16.36 48.20
N ARG A 41 29.34 15.83 47.12
CA ARG A 41 30.81 15.81 46.97
C ARG A 41 31.24 15.96 45.51
N GLU A 42 32.15 16.87 45.39
CA GLU A 42 32.82 17.42 44.23
C GLU A 42 33.81 16.45 43.55
N THR A 43 34.10 16.81 42.30
CA THR A 43 35.18 16.37 41.41
C THR A 43 36.58 16.37 42.04
N PRO A 44 37.58 15.72 41.39
CA PRO A 44 38.59 16.53 40.75
C PRO A 44 39.00 16.12 39.33
N LEU A 45 39.33 17.15 38.58
CA LEU A 45 40.10 17.20 37.34
C LEU A 45 41.49 16.57 37.52
N VAL A 46 41.93 15.77 36.51
CA VAL A 46 43.36 15.69 36.18
C VAL A 46 43.52 15.72 34.66
N SER A 47 44.32 16.64 34.26
CA SER A 47 44.85 17.00 32.95
C SER A 47 45.80 15.96 32.37
N GLY A 48 45.91 15.93 31.04
CA GLY A 48 47.21 15.66 30.45
C GLY A 48 47.24 14.81 29.19
N SER A 49 47.59 15.49 28.10
CA SER A 49 48.42 15.11 26.96
C SER A 49 47.81 14.52 25.72
N SER A 50 47.71 15.34 24.66
CA SER A 50 47.97 14.96 23.27
C SER A 50 49.50 14.98 23.03
N PRO A 51 50.09 14.48 21.93
CA PRO A 51 49.65 14.16 20.56
C PRO A 51 50.31 12.85 20.01
N PRO A 52 50.52 12.54 18.73
CA PRO A 52 50.59 13.39 17.56
C PRO A 52 49.88 12.87 16.27
N ASP A 53 49.79 13.80 15.34
CA ASP A 53 49.55 13.68 13.91
C ASP A 53 50.00 12.40 13.20
N ARG A 54 49.11 11.87 12.34
CA ARG A 54 49.54 11.22 11.09
C ARG A 54 48.67 11.61 9.93
N LEU A 55 49.36 12.19 8.97
CA LEU A 55 48.97 12.70 7.65
C LEU A 55 48.05 11.79 6.84
N ALA A 56 47.26 12.49 6.07
CA ALA A 56 46.44 12.09 4.94
C ALA A 56 47.13 11.14 3.94
N LYS A 57 46.33 10.18 3.45
CA LYS A 57 46.44 9.71 2.07
C LYS A 57 45.04 9.70 1.48
N ALA A 58 44.81 10.66 0.59
CA ALA A 58 43.74 10.66 -0.36
C ALA A 58 43.97 9.52 -1.36
N THR A 59 43.04 8.61 -1.43
CA THR A 59 42.93 7.69 -2.56
C THR A 59 41.63 8.00 -3.29
N SER A 60 41.81 8.58 -4.45
CA SER A 60 40.80 8.76 -5.47
C SER A 60 40.27 7.40 -5.93
N TYR A 61 38.98 7.17 -5.73
CA TYR A 61 38.27 6.08 -6.41
C TYR A 61 37.58 6.64 -7.63
N THR A 62 38.17 6.40 -8.77
CA THR A 62 37.55 6.48 -10.08
C THR A 62 36.39 5.50 -10.14
N ALA A 63 35.21 6.03 -10.41
CA ALA A 63 34.02 5.24 -10.68
C ALA A 63 34.17 4.54 -12.03
N SER A 64 34.29 3.22 -12.02
CA SER A 64 34.07 2.37 -13.17
C SER A 64 32.56 2.16 -13.31
N MET A 65 32.00 2.69 -14.38
CA MET A 65 30.65 2.38 -14.82
C MET A 65 30.64 0.98 -15.40
N ASN A 66 30.03 0.02 -14.71
CA ASN A 66 29.56 -1.21 -15.31
C ASN A 66 28.03 -1.14 -15.40
N ALA A 67 27.56 -1.05 -16.63
CA ALA A 67 26.19 -1.28 -17.01
C ALA A 67 25.90 -2.78 -16.87
N GLY A 68 25.14 -3.12 -15.83
CA GLY A 68 24.58 -4.45 -15.61
C GLY A 68 23.24 -4.27 -14.92
N GLY A 69 22.16 -4.37 -15.69
CA GLY A 69 20.81 -4.34 -15.16
C GLY A 69 20.54 -5.59 -14.35
N GLU A 70 20.54 -5.48 -13.04
CA GLU A 70 19.99 -6.50 -12.15
C GLU A 70 18.68 -6.01 -11.58
N SER A 71 17.66 -6.77 -11.95
CA SER A 71 16.28 -6.64 -11.49
C SER A 71 16.16 -6.90 -10.00
N ASP A 72 15.51 -5.97 -9.27
CA ASP A 72 15.03 -6.16 -7.91
C ASP A 72 13.97 -7.28 -7.88
N GLU A 73 14.38 -8.51 -7.65
CA GLU A 73 13.50 -9.60 -7.28
C GLU A 73 12.95 -9.35 -5.87
N GLN A 74 11.65 -9.22 -5.77
CA GLN A 74 10.97 -9.35 -4.47
C GLN A 74 11.10 -10.80 -4.00
N VAL A 75 12.10 -11.07 -3.17
CA VAL A 75 12.24 -12.34 -2.48
C VAL A 75 11.25 -12.39 -1.32
N VAL A 76 10.02 -12.68 -1.63
CA VAL A 76 9.09 -13.28 -0.68
C VAL A 76 9.28 -14.78 -0.85
N PRO A 77 9.81 -15.51 0.14
CA PRO A 77 9.98 -16.96 -0.01
C PRO A 77 8.60 -17.59 -0.19
N ALA A 78 8.41 -18.24 -1.33
CA ALA A 78 7.26 -19.09 -1.55
C ALA A 78 7.25 -20.16 -0.45
N LYS A 79 6.26 -20.14 0.42
CA LYS A 79 6.04 -21.20 1.41
C LYS A 79 5.81 -22.52 0.66
N ARG A 80 6.74 -23.44 0.70
CA ARG A 80 6.42 -24.86 0.51
C ARG A 80 5.61 -25.28 1.72
N SER A 81 4.32 -25.33 1.56
CA SER A 81 3.40 -25.90 2.53
C SER A 81 3.45 -27.43 2.40
N ASN A 82 4.11 -28.10 3.36
CA ASN A 82 3.81 -29.49 3.66
C ASN A 82 2.74 -29.50 4.75
N ASN A 83 1.51 -29.25 4.36
CA ASN A 83 0.33 -29.64 5.15
C ASN A 83 -0.88 -29.59 4.22
N GLU A 84 -1.47 -30.72 4.05
CA GLU A 84 -2.81 -30.89 3.50
C GLU A 84 -3.81 -30.07 4.35
N GLY A 85 -4.57 -29.20 3.70
CA GLY A 85 -5.82 -28.73 4.25
C GLY A 85 -5.96 -27.30 4.75
N LYS A 86 -5.02 -26.34 4.48
CA LYS A 86 -5.36 -24.90 4.66
C LYS A 86 -4.52 -24.03 3.72
N SER A 87 -5.08 -23.60 2.59
CA SER A 87 -4.48 -22.61 1.72
C SER A 87 -4.48 -21.25 2.40
N SER A 88 -3.31 -20.68 2.68
CA SER A 88 -3.21 -19.33 3.21
C SER A 88 -3.46 -18.32 2.12
N ALA A 89 -4.45 -17.46 2.32
CA ALA A 89 -4.86 -16.38 1.43
C ALA A 89 -3.93 -15.14 1.50
N GLU A 90 -2.67 -15.31 1.87
CA GLU A 90 -1.69 -14.23 1.87
C GLU A 90 -1.02 -14.12 0.50
N GLY A 91 -1.44 -13.22 -0.34
CA GLY A 91 -0.72 -12.99 -1.58
C GLY A 91 -1.34 -12.12 -2.66
N VAL A 92 -2.37 -11.33 -2.38
CA VAL A 92 -3.04 -10.51 -3.41
C VAL A 92 -2.61 -9.04 -3.40
N GLU A 93 -1.70 -8.63 -2.53
CA GLU A 93 -1.11 -7.28 -2.58
C GLU A 93 0.31 -7.31 -3.17
N GLY A 94 0.46 -7.80 -4.38
CA GLY A 94 1.75 -7.80 -5.06
C GLY A 94 1.59 -7.55 -6.54
N SER A 95 2.19 -6.48 -7.01
CA SER A 95 2.26 -6.10 -8.41
C SER A 95 2.67 -7.29 -9.30
N CYS A 96 2.00 -7.41 -10.43
CA CYS A 96 2.31 -8.33 -11.51
C CYS A 96 3.74 -8.10 -12.04
N SER A 97 4.69 -8.88 -11.55
CA SER A 97 5.98 -9.09 -12.23
C SER A 97 6.61 -10.34 -11.64
N THR A 98 6.39 -11.49 -12.27
CA THR A 98 7.04 -12.75 -11.89
C THR A 98 7.75 -13.36 -13.08
N LYS A 99 9.06 -13.47 -12.99
CA LYS A 99 9.84 -14.40 -13.81
C LYS A 99 9.80 -15.79 -13.15
N GLY A 100 9.25 -16.77 -13.84
CA GLY A 100 9.30 -18.18 -13.43
C GLY A 100 10.23 -18.97 -14.36
N ASN A 101 11.11 -19.75 -13.78
CA ASN A 101 12.06 -20.62 -14.46
C ASN A 101 11.42 -21.93 -14.93
N THR A 102 11.57 -22.25 -16.20
CA THR A 102 11.86 -23.62 -16.75
C THR A 102 12.20 -23.50 -18.23
N GLU A 103 13.29 -24.11 -18.64
CA GLU A 103 13.97 -23.91 -19.94
C GLU A 103 13.25 -24.46 -21.20
N GLU A 104 12.25 -25.31 -21.09
CA GLU A 104 11.60 -25.93 -22.25
C GLU A 104 10.38 -25.17 -22.83
N ALA A 105 9.93 -24.12 -22.16
CA ALA A 105 8.80 -23.27 -22.61
C ALA A 105 9.26 -21.94 -23.24
N HIS A 106 10.55 -21.69 -23.41
CA HIS A 106 11.06 -20.36 -23.73
C HIS A 106 10.80 -19.89 -25.15
N THR A 107 10.83 -20.75 -26.17
CA THR A 107 10.70 -20.36 -27.58
C THR A 107 9.26 -19.97 -27.96
N CYS A 108 8.29 -20.76 -27.56
CA CYS A 108 6.86 -20.45 -27.83
C CYS A 108 6.36 -19.26 -26.99
N ARG A 109 6.94 -19.05 -25.81
CA ARG A 109 6.60 -17.98 -24.88
C ARG A 109 7.13 -16.61 -25.32
N THR A 110 8.26 -16.57 -26.00
CA THR A 110 8.85 -15.32 -26.50
C THR A 110 8.11 -14.81 -27.72
N GLN A 111 7.79 -15.68 -28.67
CA GLN A 111 7.03 -15.32 -29.88
C GLN A 111 5.61 -14.85 -29.56
N GLY A 112 4.87 -15.53 -28.68
CA GLY A 112 3.54 -15.10 -28.26
C GLY A 112 3.53 -13.77 -27.49
N ARG A 113 4.59 -13.45 -26.76
CA ARG A 113 4.75 -12.14 -26.11
C ARG A 113 5.03 -11.01 -27.09
N GLU A 114 5.81 -11.24 -28.13
CA GLU A 114 6.11 -10.26 -29.16
C GLU A 114 4.88 -9.94 -30.02
N HIS A 115 4.08 -10.93 -30.41
CA HIS A 115 2.84 -10.72 -31.14
C HIS A 115 1.78 -9.96 -30.33
N VAL A 116 1.60 -10.30 -29.06
CA VAL A 116 0.70 -9.56 -28.15
C VAL A 116 1.20 -8.15 -27.94
N SER A 117 2.50 -7.95 -27.80
CA SER A 117 3.13 -6.63 -27.62
C SER A 117 2.92 -5.73 -28.83
N GLN A 118 3.03 -6.25 -30.07
CA GLN A 118 2.86 -5.45 -31.29
C GLN A 118 1.41 -4.98 -31.49
N GLY A 119 0.42 -5.87 -31.27
CA GLY A 119 -0.99 -5.50 -31.39
C GLY A 119 -1.45 -4.49 -30.33
N LEU A 120 -0.98 -4.61 -29.11
CA LEU A 120 -1.31 -3.71 -28.01
C LEU A 120 -0.54 -2.38 -28.10
N GLY A 121 0.65 -2.35 -28.73
CA GLY A 121 1.40 -1.13 -28.98
C GLY A 121 0.59 -0.11 -29.81
N GLY A 122 -0.18 -0.55 -30.79
CA GLY A 122 -1.07 0.31 -31.57
C GLY A 122 -2.19 0.93 -30.73
N VAL A 123 -2.77 0.18 -29.80
CA VAL A 123 -3.78 0.70 -28.85
C VAL A 123 -3.18 1.80 -27.97
N ARG A 124 -2.00 1.56 -27.43
CA ARG A 124 -1.28 2.54 -26.60
C ARG A 124 -0.95 3.81 -27.35
N GLU A 125 -0.42 3.68 -28.56
CA GLU A 125 -0.06 4.83 -29.39
C GLU A 125 -1.31 5.67 -29.75
N ALA A 126 -2.42 5.02 -30.08
CA ALA A 126 -3.71 5.68 -30.32
C ALA A 126 -4.19 6.42 -29.06
N ALA A 127 -4.12 5.78 -27.88
CA ALA A 127 -4.51 6.39 -26.61
C ALA A 127 -3.63 7.60 -26.24
N ARG A 128 -2.34 7.53 -26.56
CA ARG A 128 -1.39 8.63 -26.35
C ARG A 128 -1.67 9.83 -27.25
N ARG A 129 -1.96 9.54 -28.53
CA ARG A 129 -2.21 10.57 -29.54
C ARG A 129 -3.49 11.34 -29.28
N ASP A 130 -4.56 10.64 -28.94
CA ASP A 130 -5.86 11.25 -28.67
C ASP A 130 -6.46 10.78 -27.35
N LYS A 131 -6.51 11.70 -26.39
CA LYS A 131 -7.11 11.48 -25.05
C LYS A 131 -8.64 11.40 -25.08
N GLN A 132 -9.29 11.77 -26.16
CA GLN A 132 -10.74 11.72 -26.35
C GLN A 132 -11.19 10.52 -27.18
N GLN A 133 -10.24 9.82 -27.81
CA GLN A 133 -10.54 8.66 -28.66
C GLN A 133 -11.28 7.58 -27.88
N LYS A 134 -12.40 7.12 -28.43
CA LYS A 134 -13.16 5.95 -27.94
C LYS A 134 -12.80 4.72 -28.73
N PHE A 135 -12.44 3.65 -28.03
CA PHE A 135 -12.04 2.38 -28.61
C PHE A 135 -13.25 1.48 -28.83
N THR A 136 -13.56 1.18 -30.08
CA THR A 136 -14.75 0.41 -30.49
C THR A 136 -14.52 -1.10 -30.62
N ALA A 137 -13.26 -1.50 -30.80
CA ALA A 137 -12.87 -2.88 -31.02
C ALA A 137 -11.66 -3.25 -30.16
N LEU A 138 -11.91 -3.74 -28.96
CA LEU A 138 -10.86 -4.15 -28.02
C LEU A 138 -10.86 -5.66 -27.76
N LEU A 139 -12.03 -6.31 -27.87
CA LEU A 139 -12.16 -7.71 -27.52
C LEU A 139 -11.30 -8.63 -28.40
N HIS A 140 -11.01 -8.25 -29.64
CA HIS A 140 -10.19 -9.06 -30.55
C HIS A 140 -8.73 -9.18 -30.05
N HIS A 141 -8.25 -8.24 -29.20
CA HIS A 141 -6.95 -8.35 -28.57
C HIS A 141 -6.91 -9.42 -27.46
N VAL A 142 -8.09 -9.87 -26.96
CA VAL A 142 -8.18 -11.00 -26.04
C VAL A 142 -8.11 -12.29 -26.85
N ASN A 143 -6.98 -12.54 -27.49
CA ASN A 143 -6.71 -13.70 -28.33
C ASN A 143 -6.16 -14.89 -27.52
N LEU A 144 -5.94 -16.02 -28.16
CA LEU A 144 -5.43 -17.25 -27.53
C LEU A 144 -4.09 -17.04 -26.84
N ASP A 145 -3.19 -16.28 -27.47
CA ASP A 145 -1.86 -16.02 -26.91
C ASP A 145 -1.92 -15.14 -25.66
N LEU A 146 -2.80 -14.13 -25.65
CA LEU A 146 -2.98 -13.30 -24.47
C LEU A 146 -3.62 -14.09 -23.32
N LEU A 147 -4.59 -14.94 -23.57
CA LEU A 147 -5.20 -15.81 -22.56
C LEU A 147 -4.18 -16.81 -21.99
N ARG A 148 -3.38 -17.44 -22.86
CA ARG A 148 -2.28 -18.32 -22.45
C ARG A 148 -1.25 -17.60 -21.59
N ASN A 149 -0.80 -16.42 -22.00
CA ASN A 149 0.13 -15.58 -21.25
C ASN A 149 -0.48 -15.14 -19.91
N SER A 150 -1.78 -14.85 -19.89
CA SER A 150 -2.52 -14.52 -18.66
C SER A 150 -2.53 -15.68 -17.68
N TYR A 151 -2.79 -16.92 -18.12
CA TYR A 151 -2.68 -18.10 -17.28
C TYR A 151 -1.28 -18.25 -16.66
N TYR A 152 -0.21 -18.13 -17.47
CA TYR A 152 1.16 -18.24 -16.97
C TYR A 152 1.61 -17.09 -16.07
N SER A 153 0.96 -15.94 -16.12
CA SER A 153 1.22 -14.80 -15.25
C SER A 153 0.65 -14.98 -13.85
N LEU A 154 -0.34 -15.88 -13.69
CA LEU A 154 -0.92 -16.18 -12.39
C LEU A 154 0.06 -16.99 -11.52
N LYS A 155 0.02 -16.78 -10.22
CA LYS A 155 0.83 -17.55 -9.27
C LYS A 155 0.37 -19.02 -9.29
N ARG A 156 1.31 -19.96 -9.38
CA ARG A 156 1.01 -21.42 -9.40
C ARG A 156 0.22 -21.90 -8.17
N ASN A 157 0.44 -21.29 -7.01
CA ASN A 157 -0.21 -21.65 -5.74
C ASN A 157 -1.34 -20.67 -5.39
N VAL A 158 -2.05 -20.14 -6.41
CA VAL A 158 -3.20 -19.27 -6.18
C VAL A 158 -4.35 -20.10 -5.59
N ALA A 159 -5.07 -19.51 -4.64
CA ALA A 159 -6.24 -20.18 -4.06
C ALA A 159 -7.32 -20.44 -5.12
N PRO A 160 -7.93 -21.62 -5.17
CA PRO A 160 -9.01 -21.95 -6.09
C PRO A 160 -10.28 -21.12 -5.77
N GLY A 161 -11.09 -20.88 -6.80
CA GLY A 161 -12.40 -20.22 -6.67
C GLY A 161 -13.47 -21.13 -6.08
N VAL A 162 -14.73 -20.86 -6.44
CA VAL A 162 -15.90 -21.68 -6.05
C VAL A 162 -15.89 -23.06 -6.72
N ASP A 163 -15.30 -23.14 -7.92
CA ASP A 163 -15.15 -24.35 -8.73
C ASP A 163 -14.09 -25.33 -8.21
N GLY A 164 -13.31 -24.92 -7.20
CA GLY A 164 -12.22 -25.73 -6.64
C GLY A 164 -11.03 -25.94 -7.59
N THR A 165 -11.08 -25.43 -8.83
CA THR A 165 -10.06 -25.67 -9.86
C THR A 165 -8.75 -24.99 -9.50
N THR A 166 -7.67 -25.79 -9.37
CA THR A 166 -6.32 -25.30 -9.12
C THR A 166 -5.60 -24.94 -10.42
N TRP A 167 -4.53 -24.15 -10.31
CA TRP A 167 -3.69 -23.81 -11.45
C TRP A 167 -3.10 -25.06 -12.14
N GLN A 168 -2.66 -26.06 -11.37
CA GLN A 168 -2.09 -27.30 -11.88
C GLN A 168 -3.12 -28.13 -12.66
N GLN A 169 -4.31 -28.33 -12.07
CA GLN A 169 -5.41 -29.07 -12.72
C GLN A 169 -5.88 -28.40 -14.01
N TYR A 170 -5.92 -27.08 -14.05
CA TYR A 170 -6.28 -26.36 -15.28
C TYR A 170 -5.19 -26.49 -16.35
N GLY A 171 -3.93 -26.62 -15.94
CA GLY A 171 -2.79 -26.83 -16.81
C GLY A 171 -2.82 -28.15 -17.57
N GLU A 172 -3.53 -29.15 -17.05
CA GLU A 172 -3.81 -30.40 -17.74
C GLU A 172 -4.83 -30.13 -18.88
N GLY A 173 -4.41 -30.28 -20.15
CA GLY A 173 -5.24 -29.93 -21.33
C GLY A 173 -5.38 -28.42 -21.55
N LEU A 174 -4.38 -27.61 -21.16
CA LEU A 174 -4.41 -26.15 -21.22
C LEU A 174 -4.85 -25.59 -22.58
N GLU A 175 -4.32 -26.11 -23.66
CA GLU A 175 -4.59 -25.59 -25.02
C GLU A 175 -6.05 -25.73 -25.43
N GLU A 176 -6.67 -26.85 -25.10
CA GLU A 176 -8.09 -27.08 -25.37
C GLU A 176 -8.97 -26.18 -24.51
N ARG A 177 -8.67 -26.08 -23.24
CA ARG A 177 -9.38 -25.21 -22.30
C ARG A 177 -9.27 -23.74 -22.67
N ILE A 178 -8.09 -23.28 -23.10
CA ILE A 178 -7.89 -21.89 -23.56
C ILE A 178 -8.66 -21.63 -24.87
N ARG A 179 -8.74 -22.58 -25.80
CA ARG A 179 -9.57 -22.44 -27.02
C ARG A 179 -11.04 -22.36 -26.66
N ASP A 180 -11.54 -23.27 -25.84
CA ASP A 180 -12.95 -23.25 -25.41
C ASP A 180 -13.27 -21.94 -24.67
N LEU A 181 -12.39 -21.49 -23.75
CA LEU A 181 -12.56 -20.22 -23.04
C LEU A 181 -12.59 -19.03 -24.02
N HIS A 182 -11.65 -18.98 -24.97
CA HIS A 182 -11.61 -17.96 -26.01
C HIS A 182 -12.93 -17.92 -26.80
N ASP A 183 -13.42 -19.06 -27.26
CA ASP A 183 -14.63 -19.17 -28.04
C ASP A 183 -15.87 -18.75 -27.24
N ARG A 184 -15.96 -19.14 -25.98
CA ARG A 184 -17.05 -18.70 -25.09
C ARG A 184 -17.02 -17.19 -24.87
N VAL A 185 -15.84 -16.60 -24.69
CA VAL A 185 -15.67 -15.14 -24.51
C VAL A 185 -16.10 -14.39 -25.77
N HIS A 186 -15.64 -14.83 -26.95
CA HIS A 186 -15.91 -14.15 -28.22
C HIS A 186 -17.36 -14.31 -28.71
N ARG A 187 -17.99 -15.48 -28.48
CA ARG A 187 -19.41 -15.70 -28.75
C ARG A 187 -20.35 -15.10 -27.69
N GLY A 188 -19.84 -14.55 -26.61
CA GLY A 188 -20.63 -13.99 -25.52
C GLY A 188 -21.24 -15.03 -24.56
N ALA A 189 -20.93 -16.32 -24.74
CA ALA A 189 -21.39 -17.43 -23.91
C ALA A 189 -20.65 -17.59 -22.60
N TYR A 190 -19.52 -16.87 -22.41
CA TYR A 190 -18.79 -16.83 -21.15
C TYR A 190 -19.66 -16.35 -20.00
N ARG A 191 -19.62 -17.08 -18.88
CA ARG A 191 -20.32 -16.75 -17.62
C ARG A 191 -19.33 -16.57 -16.49
N ALA A 192 -19.33 -15.41 -15.87
CA ALA A 192 -18.53 -15.15 -14.66
C ALA A 192 -19.09 -15.94 -13.49
N GLN A 193 -18.22 -16.54 -12.69
CA GLN A 193 -18.62 -17.28 -11.50
C GLN A 193 -18.58 -16.37 -10.24
N PRO A 194 -19.39 -16.65 -9.21
CA PRO A 194 -19.32 -15.94 -7.94
C PRO A 194 -17.93 -16.03 -7.33
N SER A 195 -17.49 -14.95 -6.68
CA SER A 195 -16.23 -14.97 -5.95
C SER A 195 -16.39 -15.71 -4.62
N ARG A 196 -15.53 -16.68 -4.30
CA ARG A 196 -15.52 -17.37 -3.02
C ARG A 196 -15.04 -16.42 -1.92
N ARG A 197 -15.89 -16.15 -0.92
CA ARG A 197 -15.57 -15.31 0.22
C ARG A 197 -14.55 -15.99 1.14
N THR A 198 -13.57 -15.22 1.59
CA THR A 198 -12.65 -15.61 2.66
C THR A 198 -12.27 -14.39 3.47
N TYR A 199 -11.79 -14.58 4.69
CA TYR A 199 -11.48 -13.48 5.59
C TYR A 199 -10.01 -13.49 5.98
N ILE A 200 -9.38 -12.31 5.94
CA ILE A 200 -8.01 -12.10 6.43
C ILE A 200 -8.05 -11.18 7.64
N PRO A 201 -7.41 -11.56 8.78
CA PRO A 201 -7.38 -10.70 9.96
C PRO A 201 -6.58 -9.43 9.70
N LYS A 202 -7.16 -8.27 10.02
CA LYS A 202 -6.47 -6.97 10.04
C LYS A 202 -5.65 -6.83 11.32
N ALA A 203 -4.67 -5.91 11.31
CA ALA A 203 -3.84 -5.61 12.48
C ALA A 203 -4.63 -5.00 13.67
N ASP A 204 -5.85 -4.53 13.44
CA ASP A 204 -6.76 -3.99 14.44
C ASP A 204 -7.74 -5.02 15.00
N GLY A 205 -7.62 -6.30 14.62
CA GLY A 205 -8.49 -7.40 15.04
C GLY A 205 -9.74 -7.59 14.17
N ARG A 206 -10.09 -6.63 13.30
CA ARG A 206 -11.19 -6.78 12.34
C ARG A 206 -10.79 -7.73 11.22
N GLN A 207 -11.77 -8.28 10.54
CA GLN A 207 -11.55 -9.12 9.36
C GLN A 207 -11.69 -8.30 8.08
N ARG A 208 -10.87 -8.62 7.06
CA ARG A 208 -11.00 -8.08 5.71
C ARG A 208 -11.61 -9.16 4.84
N PRO A 209 -12.80 -8.94 4.28
CA PRO A 209 -13.37 -9.88 3.32
C PRO A 209 -12.57 -9.85 2.02
N LEU A 210 -12.25 -11.02 1.48
CA LEU A 210 -11.66 -11.20 0.16
C LEU A 210 -12.55 -12.06 -0.70
N GLY A 211 -12.70 -11.71 -1.99
CA GLY A 211 -13.35 -12.52 -3.00
C GLY A 211 -12.31 -13.24 -3.85
N ILE A 212 -12.30 -14.57 -3.82
CA ILE A 212 -11.42 -15.38 -4.65
C ILE A 212 -12.21 -15.80 -5.90
N ALA A 213 -11.89 -15.20 -7.05
CA ALA A 213 -12.49 -15.54 -8.33
C ALA A 213 -12.10 -16.96 -8.80
N ALA A 214 -12.91 -17.59 -9.63
CA ALA A 214 -12.57 -18.82 -10.32
C ALA A 214 -11.33 -18.64 -11.22
N LEU A 215 -10.65 -19.73 -11.55
CA LEU A 215 -9.38 -19.62 -12.29
C LEU A 215 -9.59 -19.05 -13.69
N GLU A 216 -10.64 -19.46 -14.41
CA GLU A 216 -10.99 -18.90 -15.71
C GLU A 216 -11.28 -17.40 -15.64
N ASP A 217 -12.02 -16.96 -14.61
CA ASP A 217 -12.26 -15.54 -14.40
C ASP A 217 -10.96 -14.76 -14.19
N LYS A 218 -10.01 -15.32 -13.42
CA LYS A 218 -8.69 -14.70 -13.25
C LYS A 218 -7.94 -14.56 -14.57
N ILE A 219 -8.01 -15.57 -15.45
CA ILE A 219 -7.33 -15.57 -16.75
C ILE A 219 -7.94 -14.46 -17.64
N VAL A 220 -9.28 -14.43 -17.78
CA VAL A 220 -9.96 -13.43 -18.62
C VAL A 220 -9.80 -12.02 -18.04
N GLN A 221 -9.93 -11.86 -16.73
CA GLN A 221 -9.69 -10.57 -16.06
C GLN A 221 -8.26 -10.06 -16.28
N GLN A 222 -7.24 -10.95 -16.22
CA GLN A 222 -5.86 -10.59 -16.49
C GLN A 222 -5.66 -10.14 -17.94
N ALA A 223 -6.25 -10.86 -18.91
CA ALA A 223 -6.19 -10.50 -20.31
C ALA A 223 -6.84 -9.13 -20.57
N VAL A 224 -8.05 -8.93 -20.06
CA VAL A 224 -8.77 -7.64 -20.17
C VAL A 224 -8.00 -6.51 -19.48
N ALA A 225 -7.48 -6.74 -18.28
CA ALA A 225 -6.68 -5.74 -17.56
C ALA A 225 -5.43 -5.35 -18.36
N THR A 226 -4.79 -6.31 -19.06
CA THR A 226 -3.63 -6.03 -19.91
C THR A 226 -4.02 -5.09 -21.06
N VAL A 227 -5.12 -5.36 -21.76
CA VAL A 227 -5.62 -4.50 -22.87
C VAL A 227 -5.97 -3.10 -22.36
N LEU A 228 -6.71 -3.01 -21.26
CA LEU A 228 -7.16 -1.73 -20.71
C LEU A 228 -6.01 -0.89 -20.14
N ASN A 229 -4.98 -1.51 -19.61
CA ASN A 229 -3.78 -0.79 -19.13
C ASN A 229 -3.11 -0.01 -20.25
N GLU A 230 -3.12 -0.47 -21.50
CA GLU A 230 -2.52 0.27 -22.63
C GLU A 230 -3.25 1.59 -22.90
N ILE A 231 -4.51 1.70 -22.52
CA ILE A 231 -5.30 2.94 -22.64
C ILE A 231 -5.11 3.81 -21.39
N TYR A 232 -5.42 3.26 -20.21
CA TYR A 232 -5.52 4.06 -19.00
C TYR A 232 -4.17 4.47 -18.40
N GLU A 233 -3.06 3.76 -18.69
CA GLU A 233 -1.73 4.21 -18.30
C GLU A 233 -1.33 5.53 -19.01
N GLU A 234 -1.84 5.78 -20.20
CA GLU A 234 -1.66 7.05 -20.88
C GLU A 234 -2.55 8.17 -20.30
N ASP A 235 -3.68 7.82 -19.67
CA ASP A 235 -4.60 8.79 -19.06
C ASP A 235 -4.25 9.13 -17.61
N PHE A 236 -3.76 8.17 -16.84
CA PHE A 236 -3.49 8.35 -15.42
C PHE A 236 -2.46 9.43 -15.13
N LEU A 237 -2.74 10.27 -14.15
CA LEU A 237 -1.89 11.40 -13.79
C LEU A 237 -0.61 10.94 -13.06
N GLY A 238 0.43 11.77 -13.16
CA GLY A 238 1.76 11.47 -12.64
C GLY A 238 1.84 11.24 -11.13
N PHE A 239 0.92 11.79 -10.36
CA PHE A 239 0.88 11.65 -8.91
C PHE A 239 0.11 10.41 -8.39
N SER A 240 -0.44 9.59 -9.28
CA SER A 240 -1.08 8.30 -8.97
C SER A 240 -0.08 7.16 -9.17
N TYR A 241 0.17 6.35 -8.14
CA TYR A 241 1.22 5.34 -8.12
C TYR A 241 0.70 3.90 -7.91
N GLY A 242 -0.30 3.70 -7.06
CA GLY A 242 -0.75 2.36 -6.66
C GLY A 242 -1.32 1.52 -7.80
N PHE A 243 -1.01 0.23 -7.82
CA PHE A 243 -1.51 -0.76 -8.79
C PHE A 243 -1.21 -0.45 -10.26
N ARG A 244 -0.23 0.38 -10.54
CA ARG A 244 0.17 0.75 -11.90
C ARG A 244 1.44 0.03 -12.33
N PRO A 245 1.52 -0.46 -13.58
CA PRO A 245 2.73 -1.07 -14.11
C PRO A 245 3.93 -0.13 -14.03
N GLY A 246 5.09 -0.67 -13.62
CA GLY A 246 6.32 0.10 -13.51
C GLY A 246 6.40 1.12 -12.36
N ARG A 247 5.33 1.32 -11.59
CA ARG A 247 5.32 2.24 -10.44
C ARG A 247 5.38 1.48 -9.11
N LYS A 248 6.35 1.85 -8.29
CA LYS A 248 6.62 1.19 -7.00
C LYS A 248 6.15 2.07 -5.83
N GLN A 249 5.96 1.45 -4.67
CA GLN A 249 5.63 2.17 -3.43
C GLN A 249 6.71 3.20 -3.06
N HIS A 250 7.97 2.88 -3.32
CA HIS A 250 9.08 3.79 -3.07
C HIS A 250 9.06 5.04 -3.96
N ASP A 251 8.50 4.96 -5.17
CA ASP A 251 8.35 6.13 -6.06
C ASP A 251 7.36 7.13 -5.45
N ALA A 252 6.23 6.63 -4.91
CA ALA A 252 5.27 7.46 -4.18
C ALA A 252 5.89 8.09 -2.92
N LEU A 253 6.66 7.30 -2.14
CA LEU A 253 7.36 7.77 -0.95
C LEU A 253 8.40 8.85 -1.27
N ASP A 254 9.09 8.74 -2.39
CA ASP A 254 10.09 9.72 -2.82
C ASP A 254 9.44 10.97 -3.38
N ALA A 255 8.37 10.83 -4.16
CA ALA A 255 7.57 11.97 -4.62
C ALA A 255 7.02 12.79 -3.45
N LEU A 256 6.49 12.11 -2.42
CA LEU A 256 6.03 12.75 -1.20
C LEU A 256 7.16 13.49 -0.48
N TRP A 257 8.31 12.83 -0.28
CA TRP A 257 9.46 13.44 0.37
C TRP A 257 9.98 14.67 -0.37
N VAL A 258 10.10 14.56 -1.71
CA VAL A 258 10.55 15.66 -2.58
C VAL A 258 9.57 16.82 -2.54
N GLY A 259 8.27 16.54 -2.65
CA GLY A 259 7.22 17.54 -2.56
C GLY A 259 7.26 18.31 -1.25
N LEU A 260 7.22 17.60 -0.12
CA LEU A 260 7.27 18.19 1.23
C LEU A 260 8.57 18.97 1.51
N LYS A 261 9.70 18.58 0.88
CA LYS A 261 10.98 19.24 1.12
C LYS A 261 11.23 20.44 0.20
N ARG A 262 10.85 20.33 -1.10
CA ARG A 262 11.16 21.34 -2.10
C ARG A 262 10.08 22.42 -2.24
N ARG A 263 8.83 22.10 -1.88
CA ARG A 263 7.69 23.03 -1.94
C ARG A 263 7.45 23.69 -0.58
N ARG A 264 6.68 24.77 -0.57
CA ARG A 264 6.33 25.51 0.66
C ARG A 264 5.16 24.87 1.39
N VAL A 265 5.24 23.56 1.65
CA VAL A 265 4.18 22.84 2.35
C VAL A 265 4.30 23.07 3.85
N ASN A 266 3.20 23.52 4.46
CA ASN A 266 3.06 23.74 5.91
C ASN A 266 1.93 22.90 6.52
N TRP A 267 1.00 22.42 5.69
CA TRP A 267 -0.16 21.62 6.10
C TRP A 267 -0.23 20.35 5.27
N VAL A 268 -0.43 19.24 5.94
CA VAL A 268 -0.58 17.93 5.30
C VAL A 268 -1.97 17.40 5.60
N LEU A 269 -2.69 17.05 4.56
CA LEU A 269 -3.97 16.35 4.60
C LEU A 269 -3.73 14.87 4.30
N ASP A 270 -3.88 14.05 5.33
CA ASP A 270 -3.80 12.59 5.28
C ASP A 270 -5.22 12.04 5.04
N LEU A 271 -5.45 11.42 3.88
CA LEU A 271 -6.77 10.98 3.43
C LEU A 271 -6.91 9.46 3.50
N ASP A 272 -7.99 8.99 4.11
CA ASP A 272 -8.42 7.59 4.11
C ASP A 272 -9.87 7.50 3.61
N VAL A 273 -10.12 6.72 2.57
CA VAL A 273 -11.48 6.49 2.04
C VAL A 273 -12.09 5.29 2.78
N ARG A 274 -13.28 5.49 3.35
CA ARG A 274 -13.96 4.44 4.11
C ARG A 274 -14.48 3.34 3.19
N GLY A 275 -13.95 2.10 3.37
CA GLY A 275 -14.45 0.94 2.65
C GLY A 275 -14.49 1.11 1.13
N PHE A 276 -13.46 1.71 0.54
CA PHE A 276 -13.44 2.11 -0.86
C PHE A 276 -13.93 1.01 -1.82
N PHE A 277 -13.32 -0.18 -1.75
CA PHE A 277 -13.68 -1.30 -2.65
C PHE A 277 -15.12 -1.79 -2.46
N ASP A 278 -15.69 -1.63 -1.28
CA ASP A 278 -17.04 -2.07 -0.94
C ASP A 278 -18.11 -1.04 -1.39
N ASN A 279 -17.68 0.22 -1.69
CA ASN A 279 -18.58 1.35 -2.01
C ASN A 279 -18.47 1.85 -3.46
N VAL A 280 -17.70 1.20 -4.33
CA VAL A 280 -17.60 1.58 -5.75
C VAL A 280 -18.95 1.38 -6.43
N SER A 281 -19.57 2.46 -6.92
CA SER A 281 -20.81 2.40 -7.67
C SER A 281 -20.60 1.75 -9.05
N HIS A 282 -21.31 0.67 -9.35
CA HIS A 282 -21.24 -0.01 -10.65
C HIS A 282 -21.70 0.92 -11.79
N GLU A 283 -22.74 1.72 -11.56
CA GLU A 283 -23.27 2.68 -12.54
C GLU A 283 -22.21 3.71 -12.93
N TRP A 284 -21.59 4.36 -11.94
CA TRP A 284 -20.54 5.35 -12.20
C TRP A 284 -19.31 4.73 -12.82
N LEU A 285 -18.92 3.53 -12.38
CA LEU A 285 -17.77 2.83 -12.96
C LEU A 285 -17.99 2.54 -14.45
N VAL A 286 -19.17 2.06 -14.83
CA VAL A 286 -19.51 1.80 -16.24
C VAL A 286 -19.49 3.11 -17.05
N LYS A 287 -20.09 4.19 -16.53
CA LYS A 287 -20.03 5.51 -17.18
C LYS A 287 -18.59 5.98 -17.39
N PHE A 288 -17.71 5.79 -16.39
CA PHE A 288 -16.29 6.17 -16.52
C PHE A 288 -15.56 5.32 -17.56
N LEU A 289 -15.83 4.03 -17.63
CA LEU A 289 -15.28 3.16 -18.68
C LEU A 289 -15.72 3.59 -20.07
N GLU A 290 -16.99 3.97 -20.26
CA GLU A 290 -17.57 4.41 -21.54
C GLU A 290 -17.00 5.72 -22.07
N HIS A 291 -16.26 6.48 -21.25
CA HIS A 291 -15.51 7.64 -21.74
C HIS A 291 -14.42 7.25 -22.74
N ARG A 292 -13.79 6.08 -22.56
CA ARG A 292 -12.70 5.60 -23.41
C ARG A 292 -13.08 4.34 -24.19
N ILE A 293 -14.03 3.55 -23.71
CA ILE A 293 -14.36 2.23 -24.23
C ILE A 293 -15.76 2.25 -24.82
N ALA A 294 -15.85 2.12 -26.15
CA ALA A 294 -17.09 1.97 -26.89
C ALA A 294 -17.36 0.51 -27.28
N ASP A 295 -16.41 -0.42 -27.04
CA ASP A 295 -16.63 -1.85 -27.25
C ASP A 295 -17.60 -2.40 -26.20
N ARG A 296 -18.87 -2.56 -26.59
CA ARG A 296 -19.94 -3.06 -25.72
C ARG A 296 -19.68 -4.48 -25.20
N ARG A 297 -18.90 -5.30 -25.93
CA ARG A 297 -18.56 -6.66 -25.49
C ARG A 297 -17.60 -6.61 -24.31
N MET A 298 -16.60 -5.70 -24.36
CA MET A 298 -15.68 -5.46 -23.27
C MET A 298 -16.40 -4.94 -22.03
N ILE A 299 -17.29 -3.96 -22.18
CA ILE A 299 -18.11 -3.42 -21.07
C ILE A 299 -18.97 -4.53 -20.44
N ARG A 300 -19.63 -5.38 -21.28
CA ARG A 300 -20.44 -6.51 -20.78
C ARG A 300 -19.62 -7.52 -19.97
N LEU A 301 -18.37 -7.80 -20.35
CA LEU A 301 -17.49 -8.67 -19.55
C LEU A 301 -17.25 -8.09 -18.15
N ILE A 302 -16.94 -6.80 -18.07
CA ILE A 302 -16.74 -6.13 -16.79
C ILE A 302 -18.02 -6.16 -15.94
N GLN A 303 -19.17 -5.86 -16.55
CA GLN A 303 -20.47 -5.93 -15.87
C GLN A 303 -20.81 -7.35 -15.37
N LYS A 304 -20.44 -8.41 -16.12
CA LYS A 304 -20.60 -9.80 -15.66
C LYS A 304 -19.82 -10.06 -14.38
N TRP A 305 -18.59 -9.60 -14.26
CA TRP A 305 -17.79 -9.75 -13.03
C TRP A 305 -18.33 -8.94 -11.86
N LEU A 306 -18.78 -7.71 -12.10
CA LEU A 306 -19.38 -6.87 -11.07
C LEU A 306 -20.65 -7.48 -10.48
N LYS A 307 -21.46 -8.15 -11.32
CA LYS A 307 -22.75 -8.77 -10.96
C LYS A 307 -22.64 -10.26 -10.57
N ALA A 308 -21.45 -10.88 -10.70
CA ALA A 308 -21.28 -12.31 -10.43
C ALA A 308 -21.63 -12.72 -9.00
N GLY A 309 -21.59 -11.77 -8.07
CA GLY A 309 -21.89 -12.01 -6.67
C GLY A 309 -20.74 -12.65 -5.91
N VAL A 310 -21.06 -13.02 -4.69
CA VAL A 310 -20.14 -13.66 -3.75
C VAL A 310 -20.78 -14.92 -3.21
N SER A 311 -20.00 -15.99 -3.11
CA SER A 311 -20.40 -17.22 -2.44
C SER A 311 -19.68 -17.35 -1.10
N GLU A 312 -20.43 -17.48 -0.02
CA GLU A 312 -19.94 -17.66 1.35
C GLU A 312 -20.56 -18.93 1.94
N GLU A 313 -19.73 -19.89 2.32
CA GLU A 313 -20.16 -21.20 2.85
C GLU A 313 -21.19 -21.96 1.98
N GLY A 314 -21.19 -21.68 0.66
CA GLY A 314 -22.10 -22.28 -0.30
C GLY A 314 -23.34 -21.43 -0.61
N GLU A 315 -23.63 -20.41 0.17
CA GLU A 315 -24.71 -19.45 -0.10
C GLU A 315 -24.24 -18.36 -1.07
N TRP A 316 -25.07 -18.03 -2.05
CA TRP A 316 -24.82 -16.97 -3.02
C TRP A 316 -25.51 -15.68 -2.59
N SER A 317 -24.77 -14.57 -2.69
CA SER A 317 -25.31 -13.23 -2.51
C SER A 317 -24.99 -12.34 -3.70
N GLU A 318 -25.97 -11.55 -4.13
CA GLU A 318 -25.78 -10.58 -5.20
C GLU A 318 -24.91 -9.41 -4.74
N THR A 319 -24.08 -8.90 -5.65
CA THR A 319 -23.28 -7.69 -5.42
C THR A 319 -23.86 -6.55 -6.27
N THR A 320 -24.52 -5.59 -5.62
CA THR A 320 -25.09 -4.41 -6.28
C THR A 320 -24.15 -3.23 -6.27
N VAL A 321 -23.20 -3.20 -5.34
CA VAL A 321 -22.19 -2.15 -5.14
C VAL A 321 -20.86 -2.80 -4.79
N GLY A 322 -19.78 -2.13 -5.12
CA GLY A 322 -18.43 -2.58 -4.78
C GLY A 322 -17.78 -3.46 -5.87
N THR A 323 -16.49 -3.65 -5.71
CA THR A 323 -15.71 -4.58 -6.52
C THR A 323 -15.10 -5.65 -5.61
N PRO A 324 -15.12 -6.93 -5.98
CA PRO A 324 -14.59 -8.00 -5.13
C PRO A 324 -13.11 -7.72 -4.78
N GLN A 325 -12.80 -7.51 -3.50
CA GLN A 325 -11.43 -7.39 -3.06
C GLN A 325 -10.71 -8.72 -3.32
N GLY A 326 -9.72 -8.71 -4.21
CA GLY A 326 -8.98 -9.91 -4.61
C GLY A 326 -9.22 -10.40 -6.04
N ALA A 327 -10.15 -9.82 -6.77
CA ALA A 327 -10.26 -10.04 -8.21
C ALA A 327 -9.10 -9.34 -8.95
N VAL A 328 -8.61 -9.97 -10.02
CA VAL A 328 -7.40 -9.51 -10.75
C VAL A 328 -7.59 -8.14 -11.39
N ILE A 329 -8.80 -7.84 -11.88
CA ILE A 329 -9.12 -6.57 -12.54
C ILE A 329 -9.46 -5.43 -11.56
N SER A 330 -9.86 -5.75 -10.33
CA SER A 330 -10.35 -4.74 -9.35
C SER A 330 -9.36 -3.61 -9.08
N PRO A 331 -8.03 -3.82 -8.99
CA PRO A 331 -7.07 -2.73 -8.83
C PRO A 331 -7.08 -1.71 -9.97
N LEU A 332 -7.24 -2.17 -11.22
CA LEU A 332 -7.36 -1.28 -12.37
C LEU A 332 -8.67 -0.51 -12.35
N LEU A 333 -9.79 -1.20 -12.11
CA LEU A 333 -11.11 -0.55 -11.99
C LEU A 333 -11.15 0.49 -10.88
N ALA A 334 -10.51 0.20 -9.74
CA ALA A 334 -10.32 1.14 -8.64
C ALA A 334 -9.56 2.40 -9.07
N ASN A 335 -8.47 2.23 -9.82
CA ASN A 335 -7.71 3.37 -10.35
C ASN A 335 -8.50 4.17 -11.38
N ILE A 336 -9.27 3.52 -12.25
CA ILE A 336 -10.15 4.20 -13.21
C ILE A 336 -11.19 5.03 -12.45
N TYR A 337 -11.83 4.45 -11.45
CA TYR A 337 -12.82 5.16 -10.63
C TYR A 337 -12.24 6.40 -9.96
N LEU A 338 -11.11 6.24 -9.27
CA LEU A 338 -10.44 7.36 -8.59
C LEU A 338 -9.84 8.39 -9.57
N HIS A 339 -9.46 7.98 -10.77
CA HIS A 339 -9.01 8.91 -11.80
C HIS A 339 -10.09 9.95 -12.13
N TYR A 340 -11.33 9.52 -12.35
CA TYR A 340 -12.44 10.43 -12.67
C TYR A 340 -13.00 11.14 -11.43
N VAL A 341 -13.10 10.46 -10.30
CA VAL A 341 -13.67 11.03 -9.09
C VAL A 341 -12.69 11.99 -8.40
N PHE A 342 -11.44 11.59 -8.28
CA PHE A 342 -10.42 12.30 -7.49
C PHE A 342 -9.35 12.96 -8.35
N ASP A 343 -8.60 12.21 -9.17
CA ASP A 343 -7.37 12.71 -9.79
C ASP A 343 -7.59 13.91 -10.70
N LEU A 344 -8.54 13.82 -11.63
CA LEU A 344 -8.85 14.91 -12.56
C LEU A 344 -9.37 16.15 -11.82
N TRP A 345 -10.23 15.96 -10.83
CA TRP A 345 -10.77 17.04 -10.04
C TRP A 345 -9.68 17.74 -9.21
N VAL A 346 -8.85 17.00 -8.52
CA VAL A 346 -7.71 17.53 -7.74
C VAL A 346 -6.74 18.27 -8.65
N SER A 347 -6.43 17.74 -9.84
CA SER A 347 -5.57 18.40 -10.82
C SER A 347 -6.18 19.74 -11.30
N GLN A 348 -7.50 19.78 -11.52
CA GLN A 348 -8.21 21.01 -11.90
C GLN A 348 -8.24 22.01 -10.73
N TRP A 349 -8.56 21.56 -9.52
CA TRP A 349 -8.58 22.37 -8.31
C TRP A 349 -7.23 23.04 -8.05
N ARG A 350 -6.15 22.25 -8.13
CA ARG A 350 -4.77 22.74 -7.98
C ARG A 350 -4.43 23.84 -8.98
N ARG A 351 -4.93 23.77 -10.21
CA ARG A 351 -4.64 24.76 -11.27
C ARG A 351 -5.50 26.01 -11.19
N LYS A 352 -6.76 25.89 -10.70
CA LYS A 352 -7.73 26.97 -10.77
C LYS A 352 -7.97 27.67 -9.44
N THR A 353 -7.80 26.98 -8.33
CA THR A 353 -8.21 27.43 -7.00
C THR A 353 -7.04 27.64 -6.06
N ALA A 354 -6.02 26.77 -6.10
CA ALA A 354 -4.88 26.91 -5.21
C ALA A 354 -4.10 28.18 -5.52
N GLN A 355 -3.83 28.98 -4.51
CA GLN A 355 -3.01 30.20 -4.55
C GLN A 355 -1.57 29.88 -4.11
N GLY A 356 -1.42 28.97 -3.14
CA GLY A 356 -0.14 28.50 -2.65
C GLY A 356 0.34 27.19 -3.29
N ASP A 357 1.54 26.75 -2.86
CA ASP A 357 2.08 25.46 -3.28
C ASP A 357 1.20 24.31 -2.80
N MET A 358 0.79 23.45 -3.73
CA MET A 358 0.03 22.23 -3.44
C MET A 358 0.71 21.00 -4.04
N ILE A 359 0.92 19.96 -3.24
CA ILE A 359 1.39 18.64 -3.67
C ILE A 359 0.33 17.58 -3.49
N VAL A 360 0.38 16.55 -4.32
CA VAL A 360 -0.55 15.40 -4.29
C VAL A 360 0.24 14.13 -4.54
N VAL A 361 0.05 13.12 -3.70
CA VAL A 361 0.57 11.76 -3.90
C VAL A 361 -0.52 10.77 -3.52
N ARG A 362 -0.93 9.95 -4.48
CA ARG A 362 -1.94 8.89 -4.28
C ARG A 362 -1.36 7.51 -4.54
N TYR A 363 -1.60 6.60 -3.65
CA TYR A 363 -1.29 5.17 -3.80
C TYR A 363 -2.55 4.34 -3.55
N ALA A 364 -3.22 3.90 -4.64
CA ALA A 364 -4.55 3.29 -4.60
C ALA A 364 -5.57 4.25 -3.93
N ASP A 365 -6.21 3.82 -2.85
CA ASP A 365 -7.14 4.59 -2.03
C ASP A 365 -6.47 5.49 -0.98
N ASP A 366 -5.21 5.22 -0.64
CA ASP A 366 -4.43 6.07 0.27
C ASP A 366 -3.93 7.33 -0.47
N ALA A 367 -4.17 8.53 0.05
CA ALA A 367 -3.67 9.76 -0.54
C ALA A 367 -3.14 10.73 0.52
N VAL A 368 -2.04 11.42 0.17
CA VAL A 368 -1.47 12.49 0.98
C VAL A 368 -1.36 13.75 0.13
N LEU A 369 -1.92 14.84 0.63
CA LEU A 369 -1.83 16.15 0.00
C LEU A 369 -1.09 17.12 0.93
N GLY A 370 -0.33 18.04 0.35
CA GLY A 370 0.33 19.10 1.10
C GLY A 370 -0.10 20.46 0.57
N PHE A 371 -0.28 21.41 1.49
CA PHE A 371 -0.71 22.78 1.20
C PHE A 371 0.21 23.78 1.85
N GLU A 372 0.39 24.93 1.22
CA GLU A 372 1.08 26.07 1.81
C GLU A 372 0.20 26.75 2.88
N HIS A 373 -1.10 26.93 2.61
CA HIS A 373 -2.04 27.66 3.45
C HIS A 373 -3.09 26.72 4.08
N ARG A 374 -3.39 26.95 5.37
CA ARG A 374 -4.38 26.17 6.12
C ARG A 374 -5.79 26.35 5.55
N ALA A 375 -6.16 27.60 5.29
CA ALA A 375 -7.49 27.91 4.78
C ALA A 375 -7.80 27.18 3.46
N GLU A 376 -6.81 27.09 2.55
CA GLU A 376 -6.96 26.34 1.31
C GLU A 376 -7.17 24.85 1.55
N ALA A 377 -6.44 24.27 2.52
CA ALA A 377 -6.59 22.87 2.87
C ALA A 377 -7.97 22.55 3.47
N GLU A 378 -8.52 23.45 4.29
CA GLU A 378 -9.85 23.32 4.88
C GLU A 378 -10.95 23.41 3.81
N VAL A 379 -10.87 24.41 2.93
CA VAL A 379 -11.81 24.57 1.79
C VAL A 379 -11.74 23.35 0.86
N PHE A 380 -10.51 22.91 0.54
CA PHE A 380 -10.31 21.71 -0.28
C PHE A 380 -10.95 20.47 0.35
N LEU A 381 -10.75 20.26 1.65
CA LEU A 381 -11.28 19.10 2.36
C LEU A 381 -12.81 19.07 2.33
N GLU A 382 -13.47 20.21 2.53
CA GLU A 382 -14.94 20.28 2.50
C GLU A 382 -15.48 19.99 1.09
N GLN A 383 -14.92 20.65 0.08
CA GLN A 383 -15.30 20.41 -1.32
C GLN A 383 -15.01 18.96 -1.75
N LEU A 384 -13.92 18.35 -1.24
CA LEU A 384 -13.62 16.94 -1.49
C LEU A 384 -14.67 16.02 -0.86
N ARG A 385 -15.14 16.30 0.36
CA ARG A 385 -16.19 15.51 1.02
C ARG A 385 -17.48 15.51 0.19
N GLU A 386 -17.91 16.66 -0.28
CA GLU A 386 -19.08 16.77 -1.15
C GLU A 386 -18.91 16.00 -2.45
N ARG A 387 -17.73 16.13 -3.07
CA ARG A 387 -17.42 15.41 -4.30
C ARG A 387 -17.43 13.91 -4.11
N MET A 388 -16.80 13.40 -3.06
CA MET A 388 -16.77 11.96 -2.77
C MET A 388 -18.19 11.41 -2.56
N ARG A 389 -19.03 12.09 -1.79
CA ARG A 389 -20.44 11.70 -1.56
C ARG A 389 -21.23 11.61 -2.87
N LYS A 390 -21.03 12.54 -3.81
CA LYS A 390 -21.68 12.52 -5.13
C LYS A 390 -21.45 11.23 -5.90
N PHE A 391 -20.31 10.59 -5.67
CA PHE A 391 -19.93 9.34 -6.32
C PHE A 391 -20.00 8.11 -5.37
N GLY A 392 -20.76 8.20 -4.29
CA GLY A 392 -20.99 7.07 -3.38
C GLY A 392 -19.80 6.74 -2.48
N LEU A 393 -18.81 7.62 -2.36
CA LEU A 393 -17.65 7.44 -1.50
C LEU A 393 -17.71 8.36 -0.27
N GLU A 394 -17.12 7.91 0.83
CA GLU A 394 -17.03 8.66 2.07
C GLU A 394 -15.59 8.70 2.59
N LEU A 395 -15.13 9.87 3.04
CA LEU A 395 -13.86 9.98 3.76
C LEU A 395 -14.03 9.47 5.18
N HIS A 396 -13.03 8.70 5.67
CA HIS A 396 -13.07 8.18 7.02
C HIS A 396 -12.90 9.33 8.04
N PRO A 397 -13.90 9.60 8.92
CA PRO A 397 -13.90 10.81 9.75
C PRO A 397 -12.72 10.88 10.73
N GLU A 398 -12.35 9.74 11.33
CA GLU A 398 -11.28 9.69 12.35
C GLU A 398 -9.86 9.58 11.77
N LYS A 399 -9.72 9.07 10.55
CA LYS A 399 -8.40 8.85 9.95
C LYS A 399 -8.00 9.96 8.98
N THR A 400 -8.98 10.63 8.37
CA THR A 400 -8.70 11.81 7.56
C THR A 400 -8.34 12.96 8.47
N ARG A 401 -7.09 13.45 8.38
CA ARG A 401 -6.57 14.45 9.29
C ARG A 401 -5.83 15.55 8.55
N LEU A 402 -6.10 16.80 8.94
CA LEU A 402 -5.31 17.96 8.54
C LEU A 402 -4.33 18.28 9.68
N ILE A 403 -3.04 18.21 9.40
CA ILE A 403 -1.98 18.40 10.38
C ILE A 403 -1.00 19.48 9.96
N GLU A 404 -0.46 20.23 10.93
CA GLU A 404 0.65 21.16 10.70
C GLU A 404 1.95 20.38 10.56
N PHE A 405 2.50 20.36 9.33
CA PHE A 405 3.66 19.55 8.99
C PHE A 405 4.50 20.25 7.92
N GLY A 406 5.72 20.58 8.25
CA GLY A 406 6.61 21.26 7.31
C GLY A 406 7.79 21.93 7.98
N ARG A 407 8.45 22.79 7.22
CA ARG A 407 9.68 23.46 7.64
C ARG A 407 9.47 24.35 8.88
N TYR A 408 8.31 24.97 9.01
CA TYR A 408 7.99 25.93 10.05
C TYR A 408 7.21 25.32 11.22
N ALA A 409 6.68 24.12 11.08
CA ALA A 409 5.80 23.48 12.06
C ALA A 409 6.43 23.40 13.47
N GLU A 410 7.74 23.08 13.59
CA GLU A 410 8.43 23.02 14.88
C GLU A 410 8.50 24.41 15.56
N GLY A 411 8.82 25.45 14.79
CA GLY A 411 8.90 26.83 15.28
C GLY A 411 7.54 27.39 15.69
N ASN A 412 6.54 27.24 14.81
CA ASN A 412 5.18 27.73 15.05
C ASN A 412 4.56 27.10 16.29
N ARG A 413 4.67 25.76 16.43
CA ARG A 413 4.14 25.04 17.60
C ARG A 413 4.86 25.44 18.88
N LYS A 414 6.18 25.65 18.84
CA LYS A 414 6.95 26.14 19.99
C LYS A 414 6.50 27.53 20.44
N GLN A 415 6.22 28.44 19.49
CA GLN A 415 5.71 29.78 19.80
C GLN A 415 4.34 29.74 20.47
N ARG A 416 3.49 28.77 20.10
CA ARG A 416 2.17 28.56 20.72
C ARG A 416 2.21 27.75 22.01
N GLY A 417 3.40 27.33 22.49
CA GLY A 417 3.53 26.46 23.66
C GLY A 417 3.11 25.01 23.42
N GLU A 418 2.93 24.60 22.16
CA GLU A 418 2.53 23.25 21.80
C GLU A 418 3.74 22.31 21.71
N GLY A 419 3.48 21.00 21.77
CA GLY A 419 4.50 19.97 21.66
C GLY A 419 5.15 19.85 20.27
N LYS A 420 5.87 18.75 20.04
CA LYS A 420 6.52 18.45 18.75
C LYS A 420 5.50 18.43 17.62
N PRO A 421 5.94 18.70 16.35
CA PRO A 421 5.08 18.59 15.18
C PRO A 421 4.41 17.21 15.11
N GLU A 422 3.19 17.19 14.61
CA GLU A 422 2.45 15.96 14.39
C GLU A 422 3.12 15.07 13.33
N THR A 423 2.70 13.83 13.28
CA THR A 423 3.25 12.83 12.38
C THR A 423 2.11 12.12 11.66
N PHE A 424 2.37 11.61 10.48
CA PHE A 424 1.42 10.79 9.73
C PHE A 424 2.08 9.52 9.20
N ASP A 425 1.26 8.49 8.97
CA ASP A 425 1.71 7.20 8.48
C ASP A 425 1.34 7.06 6.99
N PHE A 426 2.31 6.81 6.13
CA PHE A 426 2.07 6.54 4.71
C PHE A 426 2.94 5.38 4.24
N LEU A 427 2.33 4.40 3.56
CA LEU A 427 2.99 3.22 2.99
C LEU A 427 3.98 2.54 3.97
N GLY A 428 3.58 2.34 5.22
CA GLY A 428 4.37 1.62 6.23
C GLY A 428 5.44 2.42 6.93
N PHE A 429 5.53 3.72 6.66
CA PHE A 429 6.45 4.64 7.31
C PHE A 429 5.71 5.77 8.02
N THR A 430 6.15 6.07 9.24
CA THR A 430 5.78 7.30 9.94
C THR A 430 6.69 8.41 9.45
N HIS A 431 6.10 9.48 8.95
CA HIS A 431 6.78 10.69 8.49
C HIS A 431 6.87 11.70 9.63
N LEU A 432 8.06 12.25 9.85
CA LEU A 432 8.37 13.18 10.93
C LEU A 432 9.15 14.39 10.40
N CYS A 433 8.82 15.56 10.92
CA CYS A 433 9.68 16.73 10.78
C CYS A 433 10.98 16.48 11.53
N GLY A 434 12.12 16.76 10.93
CA GLY A 434 13.42 16.55 11.52
C GLY A 434 14.48 17.48 10.95
N LYS A 435 15.69 17.34 11.45
CA LYS A 435 16.85 18.12 11.02
C LYS A 435 17.94 17.18 10.53
N THR A 436 18.73 17.64 9.57
CA THR A 436 19.90 16.92 9.08
C THR A 436 21.00 16.90 10.13
N TRP A 437 21.82 15.86 10.13
CA TRP A 437 22.95 15.74 11.06
C TRP A 437 23.98 16.86 10.86
N LYS A 438 24.31 17.18 9.60
CA LYS A 438 25.21 18.27 9.23
C LYS A 438 24.37 19.51 8.89
N GLY A 439 24.53 20.61 9.58
CA GLY A 439 23.94 21.90 9.25
C GLY A 439 22.54 22.20 9.77
N ASN A 440 21.93 21.31 10.55
CA ASN A 440 20.62 21.54 11.21
C ASN A 440 19.46 21.94 10.26
N TRP A 441 19.58 21.60 8.96
CA TRP A 441 18.58 21.91 7.94
C TRP A 441 17.33 21.02 8.05
N PHE A 442 16.18 21.57 7.76
CA PHE A 442 14.93 20.81 7.71
C PHE A 442 15.04 19.60 6.79
N THR A 443 14.57 18.48 7.27
CA THR A 443 14.39 17.24 6.48
C THR A 443 13.21 16.43 7.00
N ILE A 444 12.68 15.55 6.18
CA ILE A 444 11.64 14.61 6.57
C ILE A 444 12.30 13.27 6.86
N ARG A 445 12.12 12.77 8.09
CA ARG A 445 12.58 11.44 8.48
C ARG A 445 11.44 10.45 8.26
N ARG A 446 11.78 9.30 7.69
CA ARG A 446 10.87 8.17 7.50
C ARG A 446 11.29 7.08 8.47
N GLN A 447 10.41 6.69 9.37
CA GLN A 447 10.63 5.61 10.32
C GLN A 447 9.60 4.52 10.11
N THR A 448 9.99 3.27 10.22
CA THR A 448 9.04 2.16 10.14
C THR A 448 7.93 2.30 11.19
N VAL A 449 6.68 2.17 10.77
CA VAL A 449 5.52 2.19 11.67
C VAL A 449 5.68 1.11 12.75
N LYS A 450 5.75 1.52 14.02
CA LYS A 450 6.02 0.62 15.15
C LYS A 450 5.03 -0.54 15.24
N LYS A 451 3.75 -0.29 14.97
CA LYS A 451 2.68 -1.30 14.99
C LYS A 451 2.93 -2.38 13.93
N ARG A 452 3.33 -1.99 12.71
CA ARG A 452 3.65 -2.94 11.62
C ARG A 452 4.89 -3.78 11.94
N MET A 453 5.94 -3.17 12.49
CA MET A 453 7.14 -3.90 12.92
C MET A 453 6.81 -4.93 14.01
N ARG A 454 6.01 -4.56 15.03
CA ARG A 454 5.56 -5.49 16.08
C ARG A 454 4.77 -6.66 15.52
N ALA A 455 3.82 -6.40 14.61
CA ALA A 455 3.04 -7.43 13.94
C ALA A 455 3.93 -8.40 13.15
N LYS A 456 4.93 -7.89 12.41
CA LYS A 456 5.88 -8.73 11.68
C LYS A 456 6.74 -9.59 12.63
N LEU A 457 7.23 -9.04 13.74
CA LEU A 457 7.96 -9.79 14.75
C LEU A 457 7.09 -10.86 15.42
N GLN A 458 5.81 -10.57 15.66
CA GLN A 458 4.88 -11.56 16.18
C GLN A 458 4.64 -12.70 15.19
N ALA A 459 4.51 -12.40 13.89
CA ALA A 459 4.41 -13.41 12.84
C ALA A 459 5.67 -14.29 12.77
N VAL A 460 6.87 -13.69 12.87
CA VAL A 460 8.14 -14.45 12.96
C VAL A 460 8.15 -15.37 14.19
N LYS A 461 7.70 -14.86 15.34
CA LYS A 461 7.61 -15.65 16.58
C LYS A 461 6.67 -16.86 16.43
N GLN A 462 5.50 -16.66 15.82
CA GLN A 462 4.53 -17.74 15.58
C GLN A 462 5.09 -18.79 14.61
N GLU A 463 5.75 -18.35 13.54
CA GLU A 463 6.32 -19.26 12.56
C GLU A 463 7.52 -20.04 13.16
N LEU A 464 8.37 -19.43 13.97
CA LEU A 464 9.44 -20.13 14.72
C LEU A 464 8.89 -21.21 15.66
N ARG A 465 7.69 -21.00 16.25
CA ARG A 465 7.02 -22.01 17.05
C ARG A 465 6.59 -23.22 16.22
N LYS A 466 6.10 -23.01 14.99
CA LYS A 466 5.74 -24.10 14.07
C LYS A 466 6.97 -24.87 13.56
N ARG A 467 8.11 -24.17 13.46
CA ARG A 467 9.38 -24.68 12.94
C ARG A 467 10.34 -25.17 14.02
N TRP A 468 9.88 -25.34 15.24
CA TRP A 468 10.76 -25.66 16.37
C TRP A 468 11.58 -26.94 16.19
N HIS A 469 11.02 -27.93 15.47
CA HIS A 469 11.67 -29.21 15.16
C HIS A 469 12.65 -29.14 13.96
N LYS A 470 12.64 -28.04 13.19
CA LYS A 470 13.50 -27.87 12.03
C LYS A 470 14.97 -27.64 12.43
N ARG A 471 15.91 -28.06 11.56
CA ARG A 471 17.36 -27.85 11.79
C ARG A 471 17.66 -26.35 11.92
N VAL A 472 18.73 -26.03 12.67
CA VAL A 472 19.19 -24.65 12.87
C VAL A 472 19.48 -23.97 11.53
N ALA A 473 20.13 -24.68 10.59
CA ALA A 473 20.41 -24.16 9.26
C ALA A 473 19.15 -23.82 8.45
N GLU A 474 18.14 -24.71 8.43
CA GLU A 474 16.87 -24.45 7.72
C GLU A 474 16.12 -23.22 8.27
N ASN A 475 16.13 -23.05 9.60
CA ASN A 475 15.56 -21.88 10.23
C ASN A 475 16.39 -20.61 9.95
N GLY A 476 17.72 -20.76 9.88
CA GLY A 476 18.64 -19.69 9.53
C GLY A 476 18.40 -19.16 8.12
N GLU A 477 18.31 -20.03 7.13
CA GLU A 477 18.01 -19.64 5.72
C GLU A 477 16.62 -18.99 5.59
N TRP A 478 15.61 -19.57 6.25
CA TRP A 478 14.30 -18.95 6.28
C TRP A 478 14.32 -17.55 6.92
N LEU A 479 15.00 -17.39 8.07
CA LEU A 479 15.14 -16.09 8.73
C LEU A 479 15.96 -15.09 7.89
N ARG A 480 17.00 -15.56 7.18
CA ARG A 480 17.76 -14.75 6.20
C ARG A 480 16.80 -14.13 5.19
N SER A 481 15.98 -14.96 4.55
CA SER A 481 15.00 -14.49 3.55
C SER A 481 13.98 -13.50 4.14
N VAL A 482 13.49 -13.77 5.36
CA VAL A 482 12.54 -12.86 6.05
C VAL A 482 13.18 -11.51 6.38
N VAL A 483 14.41 -11.51 6.91
CA VAL A 483 15.12 -10.28 7.29
C VAL A 483 15.55 -9.49 6.06
N GLN A 484 16.04 -10.18 5.02
CA GLN A 484 16.39 -9.54 3.76
C GLN A 484 15.16 -8.90 3.09
N GLY A 485 14.05 -9.62 3.01
CA GLY A 485 12.79 -9.07 2.49
C GLY A 485 12.30 -7.84 3.27
N TYR A 486 12.47 -7.85 4.60
CA TYR A 486 12.18 -6.68 5.41
C TYR A 486 13.13 -5.51 5.11
N PHE A 487 14.43 -5.77 4.92
CA PHE A 487 15.42 -4.75 4.58
C PHE A 487 15.18 -4.18 3.17
N ASN A 488 14.87 -5.01 2.19
CA ASN A 488 14.57 -4.57 0.83
C ASN A 488 13.48 -3.50 0.80
N TYR A 489 12.51 -3.55 1.71
CA TYR A 489 11.46 -2.53 1.82
C TYR A 489 11.83 -1.37 2.75
N HIS A 490 12.34 -1.66 3.95
CA HIS A 490 12.50 -0.67 5.02
C HIS A 490 13.88 0.00 5.08
N ALA A 491 14.85 -0.40 4.25
CA ALA A 491 16.21 0.12 4.29
C ALA A 491 16.38 1.46 3.57
N VAL A 492 15.51 2.43 3.91
CA VAL A 492 15.53 3.80 3.38
C VAL A 492 16.40 4.72 4.22
N PRO A 493 16.96 5.81 3.66
CA PRO A 493 17.69 6.81 4.42
C PRO A 493 16.90 7.34 5.62
N GLY A 494 17.57 7.39 6.79
CA GLY A 494 16.95 7.81 8.06
C GLY A 494 16.31 6.70 8.88
N ASN A 495 16.18 5.45 8.36
CA ASN A 495 15.53 4.33 9.06
C ASN A 495 16.48 3.26 9.60
N PHE A 496 17.79 3.48 9.59
CA PHE A 496 18.81 2.49 10.00
C PHE A 496 18.59 1.92 11.41
N VAL A 497 18.18 2.75 12.35
CA VAL A 497 17.93 2.32 13.74
C VAL A 497 16.82 1.27 13.81
N ALA A 498 15.75 1.44 13.02
CA ALA A 498 14.64 0.48 12.98
C ALA A 498 15.08 -0.88 12.39
N LEU A 499 15.95 -0.87 11.37
CA LEU A 499 16.52 -2.10 10.80
C LEU A 499 17.33 -2.88 11.84
N ARG A 500 18.19 -2.18 12.58
CA ARG A 500 19.02 -2.78 13.64
C ARG A 500 18.16 -3.34 14.78
N ILE A 501 17.11 -2.63 15.17
CA ILE A 501 16.15 -3.13 16.17
C ILE A 501 15.46 -4.39 15.64
N PHE A 502 14.96 -4.37 14.42
CA PHE A 502 14.28 -5.53 13.83
C PHE A 502 15.18 -6.77 13.80
N GLN A 503 16.41 -6.66 13.27
CA GLN A 503 17.37 -7.77 13.23
C GLN A 503 17.65 -8.32 14.64
N ARG A 504 17.90 -7.42 15.61
CA ARG A 504 18.18 -7.82 17.01
C ARG A 504 17.01 -8.58 17.62
N GLU A 505 15.78 -8.10 17.40
CA GLU A 505 14.58 -8.76 17.95
C GLU A 505 14.33 -10.12 17.27
N VAL A 506 14.58 -10.24 15.95
CA VAL A 506 14.53 -11.54 15.25
C VAL A 506 15.55 -12.52 15.84
N ALA A 507 16.79 -12.08 16.10
CA ALA A 507 17.82 -12.90 16.73
C ALA A 507 17.40 -13.35 18.14
N ARG A 508 16.79 -12.45 18.95
CA ARG A 508 16.27 -12.79 20.29
C ARG A 508 15.15 -13.85 20.21
N LEU A 509 14.22 -13.69 19.27
CA LEU A 509 13.13 -14.65 19.06
C LEU A 509 13.66 -16.02 18.65
N TRP A 510 14.70 -16.05 17.81
CA TRP A 510 15.35 -17.29 17.38
C TRP A 510 16.06 -17.97 18.53
N LEU A 511 16.88 -17.25 19.30
CA LEU A 511 17.53 -17.79 20.50
C LEU A 511 16.50 -18.34 21.50
N ALA A 512 15.41 -17.60 21.73
CA ALA A 512 14.33 -18.07 22.62
C ALA A 512 13.65 -19.35 22.09
N ALA A 513 13.50 -19.50 20.77
CA ALA A 513 12.98 -20.71 20.15
C ALA A 513 13.94 -21.90 20.31
N LEU A 514 15.24 -21.68 20.19
CA LEU A 514 16.26 -22.73 20.39
C LEU A 514 16.30 -23.20 21.87
N ARG A 515 16.29 -22.29 22.82
CA ARG A 515 16.27 -22.62 24.26
C ARG A 515 15.06 -23.44 24.70
N ARG A 516 13.96 -23.38 23.95
CA ARG A 516 12.77 -24.18 24.22
C ARG A 516 12.84 -25.63 23.73
N ARG A 517 13.86 -25.99 22.92
CA ARG A 517 13.99 -27.36 22.38
C ARG A 517 14.46 -28.37 23.41
N SER A 518 15.22 -27.93 24.41
CA SER A 518 15.75 -28.80 25.46
C SER A 518 15.83 -28.02 26.77
N GLN A 519 15.40 -28.63 27.85
CA GLN A 519 15.54 -28.10 29.22
C GLN A 519 17.01 -28.03 29.66
N ARG A 520 17.88 -28.85 29.04
CA ARG A 520 19.33 -28.93 29.32
C ARG A 520 20.13 -27.92 28.48
N ASP A 521 19.53 -27.32 27.48
CA ASP A 521 20.22 -26.44 26.54
C ASP A 521 20.32 -25.00 27.09
N ARG A 522 21.53 -24.64 27.50
CA ARG A 522 21.90 -23.30 27.98
C ARG A 522 22.63 -22.52 26.86
N HIS A 523 22.01 -22.37 25.67
CA HIS A 523 22.57 -21.52 24.64
C HIS A 523 22.76 -20.10 25.18
N SER A 524 24.01 -19.71 25.45
CA SER A 524 24.36 -18.34 25.79
C SER A 524 24.30 -17.47 24.52
N TRP A 525 24.17 -16.16 24.68
CA TRP A 525 24.24 -15.23 23.57
C TRP A 525 25.58 -15.32 22.82
N GLU A 526 26.65 -15.53 23.53
CA GLU A 526 28.01 -15.68 22.98
C GLU A 526 28.13 -16.85 22.00
N ARG A 527 27.63 -18.04 22.38
CA ARG A 527 27.58 -19.21 21.51
C ARG A 527 26.64 -19.07 20.33
N PHE A 528 25.61 -18.24 20.47
CA PHE A 528 24.61 -18.01 19.42
C PHE A 528 25.03 -16.94 18.42
N ARG A 529 25.89 -16.00 18.83
CA ARG A 529 26.35 -14.87 17.99
C ARG A 529 26.93 -15.31 16.63
N PRO A 530 27.82 -16.32 16.53
CA PRO A 530 28.32 -16.78 15.23
C PRO A 530 27.22 -17.30 14.29
N ILE A 531 26.15 -17.90 14.84
CA ILE A 531 25.01 -18.36 14.07
C ILE A 531 24.23 -17.15 13.50
N VAL A 532 24.01 -16.12 14.31
CA VAL A 532 23.38 -14.88 13.85
C VAL A 532 24.20 -14.22 12.73
N GLU A 533 25.50 -14.09 12.92
CA GLU A 533 26.41 -13.47 11.94
C GLU A 533 26.45 -14.26 10.62
N ARG A 534 26.34 -15.59 10.68
CA ARG A 534 26.29 -16.46 9.48
C ARG A 534 25.01 -16.30 8.67
N TYR A 535 23.85 -16.17 9.33
CA TYR A 535 22.55 -16.26 8.67
C TYR A 535 21.81 -14.94 8.54
N LEU A 536 21.88 -14.03 9.51
CA LEU A 536 21.10 -12.80 9.44
C LEU A 536 21.84 -11.69 8.70
N PRO A 537 21.22 -11.06 7.67
CA PRO A 537 21.83 -9.96 6.93
C PRO A 537 22.21 -8.80 7.86
N VAL A 538 23.36 -8.18 7.59
CA VAL A 538 23.79 -6.98 8.31
C VAL A 538 22.92 -5.78 7.89
N PRO A 539 22.37 -5.00 8.84
CA PRO A 539 21.59 -3.84 8.51
C PRO A 539 22.42 -2.79 7.74
N ARG A 540 21.93 -2.40 6.58
CA ARG A 540 22.50 -1.32 5.77
C ARG A 540 21.39 -0.60 5.01
N ILE A 541 21.63 0.64 4.62
CA ILE A 541 20.70 1.38 3.77
C ILE A 541 20.88 0.87 2.34
N LEU A 542 19.79 0.43 1.72
CA LEU A 542 19.76 -0.15 0.37
C LEU A 542 19.24 0.84 -0.67
N HIS A 543 18.41 1.80 -0.24
CA HIS A 543 17.81 2.77 -1.14
C HIS A 543 18.60 4.06 -1.21
N PRO A 544 18.75 4.68 -2.38
CA PRO A 544 19.38 5.98 -2.53
C PRO A 544 18.57 7.09 -1.84
N LEU A 545 19.13 8.28 -1.75
CA LEU A 545 18.39 9.44 -1.26
C LEU A 545 17.18 9.72 -2.14
N PRO A 546 16.02 10.06 -1.55
CA PRO A 546 14.77 10.27 -2.29
C PRO A 546 14.87 11.25 -3.44
N GLY A 547 15.57 12.37 -3.23
CA GLY A 547 15.76 13.40 -4.27
C GLY A 547 16.56 12.89 -5.46
N VAL A 548 17.60 12.07 -5.24
CA VAL A 548 18.40 11.50 -6.32
C VAL A 548 17.58 10.53 -7.17
N ARG A 549 16.86 9.61 -6.53
CA ARG A 549 16.01 8.65 -7.25
C ARG A 549 14.86 9.33 -7.99
N PHE A 550 14.23 10.31 -7.36
CA PHE A 550 13.14 11.07 -7.97
C PHE A 550 13.62 11.83 -9.21
N ASP A 551 14.77 12.49 -9.15
CA ASP A 551 15.31 13.27 -10.27
C ASP A 551 15.73 12.38 -11.46
N VAL A 552 16.18 11.14 -11.19
CA VAL A 552 16.46 10.13 -12.23
C VAL A 552 15.17 9.67 -12.92
N MET A 553 14.09 9.48 -12.16
CA MET A 553 12.79 9.04 -12.70
C MET A 553 12.03 10.17 -13.41
N HIS A 554 12.33 11.41 -13.08
CA HIS A 554 11.67 12.62 -13.61
C HIS A 554 12.76 13.63 -14.02
N PRO A 555 13.51 13.37 -15.10
CA PRO A 555 14.48 14.34 -15.61
C PRO A 555 13.76 15.65 -15.96
N ARG A 556 14.42 16.78 -15.67
CA ARG A 556 13.90 18.14 -15.92
C ARG A 556 13.95 18.47 -17.39
#